data_5908ac121f666a6b9457a2c10c395795
#
_entry.id   5908ac121f666a6b9457a2c10c395795
#
_cell.length_a   1.000
_cell.length_b   1.000
_cell.length_c   1.000
_cell.angle_alpha   90.00
_cell.angle_beta   90.00
_cell.angle_gamma   90.00
#
_symmetry.space_group_name_H-M   'P 1'
#
loop_
_entity.id
_entity.type
_entity.pdbx_description
1 polymer ?
#
loop_
_entity_poly.entity_id
_entity_poly.type
_entity_poly.pdbx_seq_one_letter_code
_entity_poly.pdbx_strand_id
1 'polypeptide(L)'
;MYKEKLALYIALITLTNGWVSTSFLKDKNTQLQSIVSENIDLKKKLYKYETEGMIVTVTMYEPLSYQTDSTPNILADGTRIRVHKASEYRFIAVSRNLLKRHGGWLDYGDFVLLKGTSHKDGVYQVRDTMNKRFVNRIDILESPGVSPYMFQEAKIVKTNLLVNNEILNDTY
;
A
#
# COMPACT_ATOMS: atom_id res chain seq x y z
N MET A 1 -69.26 11.84 0.21
CA MET A 1 -68.58 10.74 0.96
C MET A 1 -67.63 9.88 0.12
N TYR A 2 -68.03 9.36 -1.09
CA TYR A 2 -67.13 8.54 -1.93
C TYR A 2 -66.00 9.36 -2.61
N LYS A 3 -66.34 10.54 -3.14
CA LYS A 3 -65.38 11.46 -3.80
C LYS A 3 -64.32 12.00 -2.84
N GLU A 4 -64.65 12.26 -1.58
CA GLU A 4 -63.70 12.70 -0.55
C GLU A 4 -62.70 11.60 -0.16
N LYS A 5 -63.21 10.38 0.00
CA LYS A 5 -62.33 9.20 0.29
C LYS A 5 -61.38 8.91 -0.89
N LEU A 6 -61.83 9.07 -2.14
CA LEU A 6 -60.98 8.87 -3.31
C LEU A 6 -59.90 9.98 -3.42
N ALA A 7 -60.26 11.24 -3.13
CA ALA A 7 -59.29 12.32 -3.12
C ALA A 7 -58.21 12.13 -2.03
N LEU A 8 -58.60 11.68 -0.85
CA LEU A 8 -57.67 11.36 0.21
C LEU A 8 -56.74 10.21 -0.15
N TYR A 9 -57.24 9.19 -0.85
CA TYR A 9 -56.45 8.03 -1.28
C TYR A 9 -55.44 8.42 -2.36
N ILE A 10 -55.84 9.27 -3.30
CA ILE A 10 -54.91 9.79 -4.34
C ILE A 10 -53.86 10.68 -3.73
N ALA A 11 -54.22 11.56 -2.78
CA ALA A 11 -53.26 12.41 -2.05
C ALA A 11 -52.23 11.57 -1.25
N LEU A 12 -52.65 10.46 -0.64
CA LEU A 12 -51.79 9.54 0.08
C LEU A 12 -50.80 8.85 -0.81
N ILE A 13 -51.24 8.38 -2.00
CA ILE A 13 -50.40 7.72 -3.00
C ILE A 13 -49.35 8.71 -3.55
N THR A 14 -49.71 9.93 -3.85
CA THR A 14 -48.80 10.97 -4.35
C THR A 14 -47.74 11.35 -3.33
N LEU A 15 -48.14 11.49 -2.05
CA LEU A 15 -47.22 11.75 -0.94
C LEU A 15 -46.23 10.60 -0.72
N THR A 16 -46.71 9.35 -0.72
CA THR A 16 -45.81 8.19 -0.54
C THR A 16 -44.85 7.99 -1.71
N ASN A 17 -45.33 8.17 -2.95
CA ASN A 17 -44.46 8.08 -4.14
C ASN A 17 -43.44 9.22 -4.19
N GLY A 18 -43.82 10.42 -3.79
CA GLY A 18 -42.88 11.55 -3.66
C GLY A 18 -41.81 11.30 -2.59
N TRP A 19 -42.18 10.71 -1.48
CA TRP A 19 -41.27 10.44 -0.37
C TRP A 19 -40.27 9.32 -0.72
N VAL A 20 -40.73 8.25 -1.35
CA VAL A 20 -39.90 7.15 -1.85
C VAL A 20 -38.93 7.66 -2.93
N SER A 21 -39.37 8.51 -3.86
CA SER A 21 -38.51 9.09 -4.88
C SER A 21 -37.41 9.97 -4.30
N THR A 22 -37.72 10.80 -3.30
CA THR A 22 -36.72 11.68 -2.69
C THR A 22 -35.69 10.93 -1.84
N SER A 23 -36.09 9.89 -1.12
CA SER A 23 -35.18 9.05 -0.38
C SER A 23 -34.24 8.25 -1.29
N PHE A 24 -34.74 7.72 -2.39
CA PHE A 24 -33.95 7.05 -3.41
C PHE A 24 -32.91 7.96 -4.06
N LEU A 25 -33.31 9.17 -4.44
CA LEU A 25 -32.41 10.17 -5.02
C LEU A 25 -31.33 10.60 -4.03
N LYS A 26 -31.68 10.75 -2.74
CA LYS A 26 -30.73 11.07 -1.67
C LYS A 26 -29.71 9.97 -1.48
N ASP A 27 -30.13 8.70 -1.49
CA ASP A 27 -29.25 7.56 -1.38
C ASP A 27 -28.28 7.49 -2.58
N LYS A 28 -28.79 7.63 -3.81
CA LYS A 28 -27.95 7.68 -5.02
C LYS A 28 -26.95 8.83 -5.01
N ASN A 29 -27.36 10.01 -4.53
CA ASN A 29 -26.45 11.13 -4.42
C ASN A 29 -25.34 10.88 -3.41
N THR A 30 -25.65 10.24 -2.28
CA THR A 30 -24.66 9.86 -1.27
C THR A 30 -23.67 8.84 -1.84
N GLN A 31 -24.13 7.83 -2.57
CA GLN A 31 -23.27 6.85 -3.26
C GLN A 31 -22.38 7.54 -4.30
N LEU A 32 -22.94 8.47 -5.07
CA LEU A 32 -22.16 9.21 -6.08
C LEU A 32 -21.06 10.06 -5.42
N GLN A 33 -21.35 10.75 -4.33
CA GLN A 33 -20.36 11.53 -3.60
C GLN A 33 -19.25 10.65 -3.02
N SER A 34 -19.58 9.47 -2.51
CA SER A 34 -18.58 8.49 -2.05
C SER A 34 -17.64 8.07 -3.17
N ILE A 35 -18.18 7.70 -4.33
CA ILE A 35 -17.40 7.30 -5.51
C ILE A 35 -16.51 8.45 -6.01
N VAL A 36 -17.02 9.67 -6.02
CA VAL A 36 -16.24 10.86 -6.43
C VAL A 36 -15.09 11.10 -5.46
N SER A 37 -15.33 11.00 -4.15
CA SER A 37 -14.30 11.15 -3.13
C SER A 37 -13.20 10.09 -3.28
N GLU A 38 -13.56 8.84 -3.48
CA GLU A 38 -12.63 7.74 -3.73
C GLU A 38 -11.78 7.96 -4.99
N ASN A 39 -12.40 8.38 -6.08
CA ASN A 39 -11.70 8.71 -7.33
C ASN A 39 -10.69 9.85 -7.15
N ILE A 40 -11.01 10.86 -6.36
CA ILE A 40 -10.09 11.97 -6.05
C ILE A 40 -8.89 11.45 -5.26
N ASP A 41 -9.11 10.60 -4.28
CA ASP A 41 -8.04 10.01 -3.46
C ASP A 41 -7.13 9.11 -4.31
N LEU A 42 -7.71 8.26 -5.16
CA LEU A 42 -6.95 7.42 -6.09
C LEU A 42 -6.10 8.26 -7.06
N LYS A 43 -6.65 9.35 -7.62
CA LYS A 43 -5.89 10.26 -8.48
C LYS A 43 -4.73 10.93 -7.73
N LYS A 44 -4.91 11.33 -6.47
CA LYS A 44 -3.84 11.88 -5.64
C LYS A 44 -2.72 10.85 -5.39
N LYS A 45 -3.10 9.60 -5.08
CA LYS A 45 -2.14 8.49 -4.91
C LYS A 45 -1.36 8.21 -6.18
N LEU A 46 -2.04 8.18 -7.33
CA LEU A 46 -1.41 8.00 -8.63
C LEU A 46 -0.43 9.14 -8.94
N TYR A 47 -0.86 10.38 -8.79
CA TYR A 47 0.00 11.55 -8.99
C TYR A 47 1.25 11.51 -8.11
N LYS A 48 1.09 11.19 -6.83
CA LYS A 48 2.21 11.02 -5.90
C LYS A 48 3.16 9.92 -6.36
N TYR A 49 2.62 8.77 -6.77
CA TYR A 49 3.41 7.67 -7.31
C TYR A 49 4.20 8.09 -8.56
N GLU A 50 3.58 8.82 -9.47
CA GLU A 50 4.21 9.28 -10.71
C GLU A 50 5.30 10.34 -10.47
N THR A 51 5.07 11.28 -9.55
CA THR A 51 5.95 12.44 -9.35
C THR A 51 7.03 12.24 -8.27
N GLU A 52 6.71 11.55 -7.18
CA GLU A 52 7.63 11.39 -6.03
C GLU A 52 8.36 10.04 -6.00
N GLY A 53 7.99 9.13 -6.89
CA GLY A 53 8.56 7.79 -6.89
C GLY A 53 9.98 7.75 -7.46
N MET A 54 10.82 6.92 -6.86
CA MET A 54 12.20 6.70 -7.29
C MET A 54 12.36 5.34 -7.97
N ILE A 55 13.04 5.32 -9.12
CA ILE A 55 13.40 4.08 -9.81
C ILE A 55 14.54 3.40 -9.06
N VAL A 56 14.38 2.12 -8.82
CA VAL A 56 15.36 1.27 -8.11
C VAL A 56 15.50 -0.09 -8.78
N THR A 57 16.65 -0.71 -8.59
CA THR A 57 16.79 -2.15 -8.82
C THR A 57 16.36 -2.90 -7.57
N VAL A 58 15.54 -3.92 -7.74
CA VAL A 58 15.07 -4.80 -6.67
C VAL A 58 15.75 -6.15 -6.78
N THR A 59 16.32 -6.61 -5.70
CA THR A 59 16.83 -7.97 -5.53
C THR A 59 16.31 -8.55 -4.22
N MET A 60 16.78 -9.71 -3.84
CA MET A 60 16.45 -10.33 -2.57
C MET A 60 17.71 -10.72 -1.79
N TYR A 61 17.57 -10.86 -0.48
CA TYR A 61 18.58 -11.49 0.35
C TYR A 61 17.92 -12.44 1.36
N GLU A 62 18.66 -13.44 1.75
CA GLU A 62 18.29 -14.37 2.81
C GLU A 62 19.08 -14.01 4.08
N PRO A 63 18.50 -14.12 5.30
CA PRO A 63 19.19 -13.84 6.54
C PRO A 63 20.13 -15.00 6.93
N LEU A 64 21.16 -15.22 6.11
CA LEU A 64 22.16 -16.27 6.25
C LEU A 64 23.55 -15.66 6.41
N SER A 65 24.41 -16.27 7.21
CA SER A 65 25.72 -15.72 7.61
C SER A 65 26.68 -15.44 6.45
N TYR A 66 26.47 -16.05 5.28
CA TYR A 66 27.26 -15.79 4.08
C TYR A 66 26.72 -14.62 3.21
N GLN A 67 25.51 -14.14 3.51
CA GLN A 67 24.91 -12.96 2.84
C GLN A 67 24.85 -11.73 3.74
N THR A 68 24.91 -11.94 5.05
CA THR A 68 24.82 -10.90 6.08
C THR A 68 26.10 -10.87 6.95
N ASP A 69 26.08 -10.17 8.05
CA ASP A 69 27.12 -10.21 9.06
C ASP A 69 27.00 -11.47 9.98
N SER A 70 27.74 -11.47 11.08
CA SER A 70 27.73 -12.57 12.05
C SER A 70 26.40 -12.76 12.80
N THR A 71 25.45 -11.84 12.63
CA THR A 71 24.14 -11.83 13.31
C THR A 71 22.97 -11.80 12.33
N PRO A 72 22.80 -12.82 11.48
CA PRO A 72 21.85 -12.80 10.35
C PRO A 72 20.38 -12.61 10.77
N ASN A 73 20.05 -12.84 12.01
CA ASN A 73 18.71 -12.66 12.56
C ASN A 73 18.46 -11.28 13.20
N ILE A 74 19.43 -10.34 13.07
CA ILE A 74 19.29 -8.96 13.56
C ILE A 74 19.52 -8.02 12.38
N LEU A 75 18.52 -7.20 12.06
CA LEU A 75 18.60 -6.22 10.98
C LEU A 75 19.35 -4.96 11.43
N ALA A 76 19.72 -4.10 10.49
CA ALA A 76 20.56 -2.92 10.78
C ALA A 76 19.90 -1.90 11.73
N ASP A 77 18.59 -1.93 11.90
CA ASP A 77 17.85 -1.12 12.88
C ASP A 77 17.72 -1.80 14.27
N GLY A 78 18.30 -3.00 14.43
CA GLY A 78 18.19 -3.80 15.64
C GLY A 78 16.97 -4.73 15.71
N THR A 79 16.11 -4.74 14.68
CA THR A 79 14.95 -5.63 14.63
C THR A 79 15.40 -7.09 14.57
N ARG A 80 14.87 -7.92 15.48
CA ARG A 80 15.13 -9.36 15.50
C ARG A 80 14.06 -10.11 14.73
N ILE A 81 14.48 -11.01 13.84
CA ILE A 81 13.59 -11.80 12.98
C ILE A 81 13.71 -13.31 13.24
N ARG A 82 12.70 -14.05 12.78
CA ARG A 82 12.75 -15.52 12.66
C ARG A 82 13.14 -15.85 11.22
N VAL A 83 14.35 -16.42 11.05
CA VAL A 83 14.96 -16.68 9.73
C VAL A 83 14.03 -17.44 8.78
N HIS A 84 13.39 -18.51 9.25
CA HIS A 84 12.48 -19.35 8.44
C HIS A 84 11.13 -18.69 8.12
N LYS A 85 10.84 -17.50 8.68
CA LYS A 85 9.63 -16.70 8.44
C LYS A 85 9.97 -15.33 7.87
N ALA A 86 11.16 -15.16 7.34
CA ALA A 86 11.67 -13.86 6.92
C ALA A 86 10.78 -13.21 5.86
N SER A 87 10.26 -13.95 4.89
CA SER A 87 9.36 -13.44 3.83
C SER A 87 8.04 -12.88 4.37
N GLU A 88 7.55 -13.37 5.53
CA GLU A 88 6.28 -12.93 6.12
C GLU A 88 6.34 -11.48 6.65
N TYR A 89 7.54 -10.97 6.97
CA TYR A 89 7.70 -9.63 7.56
C TYR A 89 7.54 -8.49 6.56
N ARG A 90 7.72 -8.75 5.27
CA ARG A 90 7.74 -7.72 4.21
C ARG A 90 8.71 -6.58 4.51
N PHE A 91 9.91 -6.92 4.95
CA PHE A 91 11.00 -5.99 5.23
C PHE A 91 11.93 -5.86 4.03
N ILE A 92 12.58 -4.70 3.93
CA ILE A 92 13.59 -4.43 2.91
C ILE A 92 14.86 -3.83 3.51
N ALA A 93 15.99 -4.20 2.91
CA ALA A 93 17.24 -3.46 3.00
C ALA A 93 17.30 -2.42 1.88
N VAL A 94 17.78 -1.22 2.19
CA VAL A 94 17.92 -0.14 1.19
C VAL A 94 19.37 0.28 1.02
N SER A 95 19.74 0.68 -0.19
CA SER A 95 21.05 1.31 -0.45
C SER A 95 21.23 2.54 0.44
N ARG A 96 22.46 2.78 0.90
CA ARG A 96 22.75 3.87 1.85
C ARG A 96 22.35 5.25 1.33
N ASN A 97 22.49 5.50 0.04
CA ASN A 97 22.11 6.78 -0.57
C ASN A 97 20.60 7.08 -0.51
N LEU A 98 19.75 6.08 -0.21
CA LEU A 98 18.32 6.26 0.01
C LEU A 98 17.97 6.69 1.44
N LEU A 99 18.88 6.47 2.40
CA LEU A 99 18.68 6.83 3.82
C LEU A 99 18.99 8.30 4.08
N LYS A 100 18.16 8.98 4.85
CA LYS A 100 18.32 10.41 5.22
C LYS A 100 19.68 10.71 5.84
N ARG A 101 20.20 9.83 6.68
CA ARG A 101 21.54 9.97 7.28
C ARG A 101 22.68 10.02 6.26
N HIS A 102 22.40 9.70 5.00
CA HIS A 102 23.35 9.75 3.88
C HIS A 102 22.87 10.64 2.73
N GLY A 103 21.92 11.56 3.00
CA GLY A 103 21.40 12.51 2.02
C GLY A 103 20.17 12.02 1.23
N GLY A 104 19.63 10.86 1.54
CA GLY A 104 18.41 10.33 0.95
C GLY A 104 17.14 10.85 1.63
N TRP A 105 16.04 10.08 1.53
CA TRP A 105 14.72 10.49 1.99
C TRP A 105 13.99 9.44 2.86
N LEU A 106 14.56 8.24 3.02
CA LEU A 106 14.02 7.15 3.84
C LEU A 106 14.71 7.09 5.21
N ASP A 107 13.94 6.66 6.19
CA ASP A 107 14.42 6.25 7.52
C ASP A 107 14.05 4.81 7.80
N TYR A 108 14.71 4.18 8.77
CA TYR A 108 14.24 2.91 9.32
C TYR A 108 12.85 3.08 9.91
N GLY A 109 11.99 2.12 9.66
CA GLY A 109 10.58 2.15 10.05
C GLY A 109 9.65 2.75 9.00
N ASP A 110 10.17 3.49 8.01
CA ASP A 110 9.35 4.00 6.91
C ASP A 110 8.74 2.87 6.09
N PHE A 111 7.54 3.11 5.59
CA PHE A 111 6.88 2.22 4.64
C PHE A 111 7.01 2.75 3.22
N VAL A 112 7.25 1.85 2.29
CA VAL A 112 7.31 2.15 0.86
C VAL A 112 6.36 1.25 0.08
N LEU A 113 5.67 1.83 -0.89
CA LEU A 113 4.95 1.09 -1.91
C LEU A 113 5.93 0.75 -3.03
N LEU A 114 6.14 -0.53 -3.28
CA LEU A 114 6.91 -1.06 -4.40
C LEU A 114 5.97 -1.43 -5.54
N LYS A 115 6.30 -1.01 -6.76
CA LYS A 115 5.58 -1.31 -8.00
C LYS A 115 6.54 -1.56 -9.15
N GLY A 116 6.07 -2.31 -10.16
CA GLY A 116 6.82 -2.60 -11.37
C GLY A 116 7.62 -3.89 -11.30
N THR A 117 7.33 -4.75 -10.33
CA THR A 117 7.81 -6.13 -10.29
C THR A 117 6.72 -7.07 -10.83
N SER A 118 7.10 -8.25 -11.33
CA SER A 118 6.10 -9.19 -11.84
C SER A 118 5.26 -9.86 -10.75
N HIS A 119 5.78 -9.96 -9.49
CA HIS A 119 5.13 -10.72 -8.43
C HIS A 119 5.55 -10.31 -7.00
N LYS A 120 6.26 -9.19 -6.85
CA LYS A 120 6.71 -8.66 -5.54
C LYS A 120 6.18 -7.26 -5.26
N ASP A 121 5.21 -6.80 -6.02
CA ASP A 121 4.55 -5.53 -5.76
C ASP A 121 3.88 -5.50 -4.38
N GLY A 122 3.84 -4.33 -3.76
CA GLY A 122 3.18 -4.15 -2.48
C GLY A 122 3.91 -3.25 -1.52
N VAL A 123 3.44 -3.21 -0.28
CA VAL A 123 4.00 -2.37 0.78
C VAL A 123 5.08 -3.13 1.54
N TYR A 124 6.21 -2.47 1.75
CA TYR A 124 7.36 -2.99 2.50
C TYR A 124 7.82 -1.97 3.55
N GLN A 125 8.44 -2.45 4.61
CA GLN A 125 9.01 -1.59 5.63
C GLN A 125 10.54 -1.60 5.57
N VAL A 126 11.15 -0.41 5.62
CA VAL A 126 12.61 -0.24 5.68
C VAL A 126 13.11 -0.64 7.06
N ARG A 127 13.90 -1.71 7.15
CA ARG A 127 14.45 -2.24 8.40
C ARG A 127 15.95 -2.53 8.33
N ASP A 128 16.50 -2.53 7.11
CA ASP A 128 17.88 -2.95 6.91
C ASP A 128 18.61 -2.03 5.92
N THR A 129 19.92 -2.15 5.81
CA THR A 129 20.75 -1.36 4.91
C THR A 129 21.73 -2.24 4.15
N MET A 130 21.90 -1.93 2.88
CA MET A 130 22.81 -2.62 1.99
C MET A 130 24.26 -2.16 2.13
N ASN A 131 25.20 -2.96 1.61
CA ASN A 131 26.59 -2.56 1.47
C ASN A 131 26.71 -1.25 0.69
N LYS A 132 27.66 -0.40 1.08
CA LYS A 132 27.91 0.94 0.50
C LYS A 132 28.15 0.97 -1.02
N ARG A 133 28.54 -0.15 -1.62
CA ARG A 133 28.76 -0.29 -3.08
C ARG A 133 27.48 -0.23 -3.90
N PHE A 134 26.32 -0.49 -3.29
CA PHE A 134 25.04 -0.46 -3.97
C PHE A 134 24.42 0.93 -3.91
N VAL A 135 23.86 1.37 -5.05
CA VAL A 135 23.22 2.66 -5.23
C VAL A 135 21.86 2.44 -5.90
N ASN A 136 20.82 3.15 -5.44
CA ASN A 136 19.46 3.06 -5.97
C ASN A 136 18.95 1.62 -6.05
N ARG A 137 19.19 0.85 -5.00
CA ARG A 137 18.83 -0.56 -4.94
C ARG A 137 18.13 -0.88 -3.63
N ILE A 138 17.22 -1.82 -3.67
CA ILE A 138 16.61 -2.43 -2.49
C ILE A 138 16.74 -3.95 -2.58
N ASP A 139 16.88 -4.60 -1.43
CA ASP A 139 16.83 -6.04 -1.29
C ASP A 139 15.62 -6.43 -0.44
N ILE A 140 14.74 -7.28 -0.96
CA ILE A 140 13.62 -7.84 -0.20
C ILE A 140 14.15 -8.96 0.69
N LEU A 141 13.79 -8.90 1.98
CA LEU A 141 14.10 -9.96 2.94
C LEU A 141 13.24 -11.19 2.64
N GLU A 142 13.89 -12.32 2.33
CA GLU A 142 13.20 -13.58 2.02
C GLU A 142 13.64 -14.70 2.96
N SER A 143 12.76 -15.67 3.14
CA SER A 143 13.09 -16.91 3.85
C SER A 143 14.08 -17.76 3.03
N PRO A 144 14.94 -18.55 3.68
CA PRO A 144 15.86 -19.44 2.96
C PRO A 144 15.16 -20.37 1.98
N GLY A 145 15.76 -20.52 0.78
CA GLY A 145 15.26 -21.38 -0.27
C GLY A 145 14.34 -20.72 -1.27
N VAL A 146 14.10 -19.43 -1.17
CA VAL A 146 13.41 -18.65 -2.22
C VAL A 146 14.34 -18.49 -3.42
N SER A 147 13.85 -18.82 -4.63
CA SER A 147 14.63 -18.65 -5.85
C SER A 147 15.03 -17.18 -6.05
N PRO A 148 16.32 -16.89 -6.32
CA PRO A 148 16.78 -15.53 -6.54
C PRO A 148 16.07 -14.84 -7.70
N TYR A 149 15.79 -13.55 -7.53
CA TYR A 149 15.17 -12.71 -8.56
C TYR A 149 15.82 -11.33 -8.59
N MET A 150 15.64 -10.65 -9.72
CA MET A 150 16.02 -9.26 -9.91
C MET A 150 15.02 -8.57 -10.82
N PHE A 151 14.58 -7.37 -10.40
CA PHE A 151 13.75 -6.48 -11.21
C PHE A 151 14.50 -5.16 -11.38
N GLN A 152 14.73 -4.79 -12.62
CA GLN A 152 15.22 -3.46 -12.97
C GLN A 152 14.04 -2.53 -13.15
N GLU A 153 14.27 -1.23 -12.99
CA GLU A 153 13.25 -0.18 -13.22
C GLU A 153 11.97 -0.31 -12.38
N ALA A 154 12.01 -1.02 -11.27
CA ALA A 154 10.94 -0.96 -10.30
C ALA A 154 10.90 0.41 -9.62
N LYS A 155 9.75 0.81 -9.10
CA LYS A 155 9.55 2.13 -8.50
C LYS A 155 9.14 2.00 -7.04
N ILE A 156 9.74 2.81 -6.17
CA ILE A 156 9.34 2.93 -4.77
C ILE A 156 8.85 4.34 -4.46
N VAL A 157 7.82 4.42 -3.62
CA VAL A 157 7.27 5.68 -3.08
C VAL A 157 7.07 5.53 -1.59
N LYS A 158 7.50 6.51 -0.80
CA LYS A 158 7.19 6.54 0.63
C LYS A 158 5.68 6.67 0.83
N THR A 159 5.11 5.82 1.67
CA THR A 159 3.67 5.78 1.91
C THR A 159 3.36 5.74 3.39
N ASN A 160 2.23 6.35 3.77
CA ASN A 160 1.66 6.28 5.11
C ASN A 160 0.49 5.27 5.16
N LEU A 161 0.34 4.42 4.15
CA LEU A 161 -0.83 3.55 3.92
C LEU A 161 -1.05 2.45 4.97
N LEU A 162 -0.21 2.35 6.00
CA LEU A 162 -0.38 1.33 7.06
C LEU A 162 -1.21 1.79 8.25
N VAL A 163 -1.81 2.96 8.19
CA VAL A 163 -2.67 3.43 9.30
C VAL A 163 -4.03 2.74 9.28
N ASN A 164 -4.43 2.16 8.15
CA ASN A 164 -5.71 1.44 8.06
C ASN A 164 -5.46 -0.01 7.61
N ASN A 165 -5.77 -0.97 8.47
CA ASN A 165 -5.66 -2.43 8.27
C ASN A 165 -6.48 -2.99 7.08
N GLU A 166 -7.07 -2.17 6.23
CA GLU A 166 -7.98 -2.59 5.15
C GLU A 166 -7.30 -2.90 3.81
N ILE A 167 -6.03 -2.52 3.61
CA ILE A 167 -5.37 -2.70 2.29
C ILE A 167 -4.61 -4.03 2.16
N LEU A 168 -4.43 -4.78 3.24
CA LEU A 168 -3.73 -6.07 3.19
C LEU A 168 -4.63 -7.26 2.75
N ASN A 169 -5.94 -7.06 2.63
CA ASN A 169 -6.89 -8.15 2.32
C ASN A 169 -7.34 -8.24 0.85
N ASP A 170 -6.98 -7.27 -0.01
CA ASP A 170 -7.45 -7.22 -1.40
C ASP A 170 -6.44 -7.74 -2.44
N THR A 171 -5.43 -8.50 -2.02
CA THR A 171 -4.44 -9.06 -2.95
C THR A 171 -4.21 -10.56 -2.69
N TYR A 172 -5.32 -11.34 -2.68
CA TYR A 172 -5.25 -12.80 -2.88
C TYR A 172 -6.29 -13.24 -3.89
#